data_d585da115ae666e17f45a78369ad287d
#
_entry.id   d585da115ae666e17f45a78369ad287d
#
_cell.length_a   1.000
_cell.length_b   1.000
_cell.length_c   1.000
_cell.angle_alpha   90.00
_cell.angle_beta   90.00
_cell.angle_gamma   90.00
#
_symmetry.space_group_name_H-M   'P 1'
#
loop_
_entity.id
_entity.type
_entity.pdbx_description
1 polymer ?
#
loop_
_entity_poly.entity_id
_entity_poly.type
_entity_poly.pdbx_seq_one_letter_code
_entity_poly.pdbx_strand_id
1 'polypeptide(L)'
;MLDVSVPKDSFKLIKNLGEKYPSLKTLFEEIDSNLNQNLWYQLSENLISISNKPELPNSKDLIQLYNGLVLFIEPTLNPMKYLEFVQNMLHNYKDKMEEALVFVENIERKNAQKYKGEEKIFIKIIKGFCFLELNKMYELEEVVKNTEQDFSGNIEIDSSLYSQYYKLSTLYYEKKEDYDNFYNNAFQYLAYETKYQTKIN
;
A
#
# COMPACT_ATOMS: atom_id res chain seq x y z
N MET A 1 0.15 -14.26 -22.17
CA MET A 1 -0.84 -13.34 -21.62
C MET A 1 -1.59 -14.09 -20.53
N LEU A 2 -1.63 -13.58 -19.30
CA LEU A 2 -2.49 -14.16 -18.27
C LEU A 2 -3.93 -13.83 -18.65
N ASP A 3 -4.73 -14.86 -18.92
CA ASP A 3 -6.16 -14.70 -19.22
C ASP A 3 -6.88 -14.47 -17.87
N VAL A 4 -7.04 -13.20 -17.49
CA VAL A 4 -7.70 -12.83 -16.24
C VAL A 4 -9.18 -12.65 -16.55
N SER A 5 -9.99 -13.59 -16.07
CA SER A 5 -11.45 -13.51 -16.17
C SER A 5 -11.98 -12.55 -15.09
N VAL A 6 -12.26 -11.32 -15.48
CA VAL A 6 -12.89 -10.32 -14.61
C VAL A 6 -14.41 -10.57 -14.55
N PRO A 7 -14.99 -10.72 -13.35
CA PRO A 7 -16.44 -10.91 -13.21
C PRO A 7 -17.24 -9.72 -13.78
N LYS A 8 -18.38 -9.99 -14.41
CA LYS A 8 -19.28 -8.94 -14.92
C LYS A 8 -19.75 -7.97 -13.82
N ASP A 9 -19.83 -8.46 -12.59
CA ASP A 9 -20.23 -7.62 -11.44
C ASP A 9 -19.17 -6.59 -11.06
N SER A 10 -17.89 -6.79 -11.45
CA SER A 10 -16.84 -5.78 -11.26
C SER A 10 -17.14 -4.50 -12.06
N PHE A 11 -17.62 -4.63 -13.29
CA PHE A 11 -18.01 -3.49 -14.14
C PHE A 11 -19.21 -2.73 -13.56
N LYS A 12 -20.19 -3.47 -13.02
CA LYS A 12 -21.33 -2.84 -12.33
C LYS A 12 -20.89 -2.10 -11.08
N LEU A 13 -19.96 -2.69 -10.32
CA LEU A 13 -19.40 -2.05 -9.12
C LEU A 13 -18.70 -0.74 -9.45
N ILE A 14 -17.83 -0.73 -10.48
CA ILE A 14 -17.11 0.47 -10.94
C ILE A 14 -18.10 1.58 -11.29
N LYS A 15 -19.15 1.26 -12.07
CA LYS A 15 -20.18 2.20 -12.47
C LYS A 15 -20.94 2.76 -11.26
N ASN A 16 -21.38 1.90 -10.34
CA ASN A 16 -22.09 2.31 -9.14
C ASN A 16 -21.25 3.24 -8.25
N LEU A 17 -19.95 2.95 -8.12
CA LEU A 17 -19.03 3.82 -7.36
C LEU A 17 -18.84 5.16 -8.06
N GLY A 18 -18.73 5.20 -9.39
CA GLY A 18 -18.68 6.45 -10.16
C GLY A 18 -19.94 7.31 -10.02
N GLU A 19 -21.12 6.68 -9.92
CA GLU A 19 -22.39 7.38 -9.67
C GLU A 19 -22.49 7.88 -8.22
N LYS A 20 -21.95 7.09 -7.25
CA LYS A 20 -21.92 7.44 -5.82
C LYS A 20 -20.97 8.60 -5.51
N TYR A 21 -19.86 8.70 -6.23
CA TYR A 21 -18.82 9.71 -6.04
C TYR A 21 -18.64 10.58 -7.30
N PRO A 22 -19.50 11.60 -7.53
CA PRO A 22 -19.47 12.42 -8.73
C PRO A 22 -18.11 13.13 -8.98
N SER A 23 -17.40 13.51 -7.91
CA SER A 23 -16.06 14.09 -7.98
C SER A 23 -14.99 13.13 -8.53
N LEU A 24 -15.22 11.82 -8.43
CA LEU A 24 -14.32 10.76 -8.88
C LEU A 24 -14.83 10.03 -10.12
N LYS A 25 -15.93 10.48 -10.70
CA LYS A 25 -16.60 9.81 -11.82
C LYS A 25 -15.64 9.56 -12.99
N THR A 26 -14.86 10.56 -13.38
CA THR A 26 -13.88 10.45 -14.47
C THR A 26 -12.84 9.35 -14.20
N LEU A 27 -12.35 9.25 -12.95
CA LEU A 27 -11.40 8.19 -12.57
C LEU A 27 -12.02 6.80 -12.65
N PHE A 28 -13.30 6.64 -12.28
CA PHE A 28 -14.00 5.36 -12.42
C PHE A 28 -14.27 5.02 -13.89
N GLU A 29 -14.57 5.99 -14.75
CA GLU A 29 -14.70 5.80 -16.19
C GLU A 29 -13.36 5.38 -16.83
N GLU A 30 -12.24 5.97 -16.40
CA GLU A 30 -10.89 5.56 -16.82
C GLU A 30 -10.57 4.13 -16.36
N ILE A 31 -10.90 3.75 -15.11
CA ILE A 31 -10.74 2.38 -14.61
C ILE A 31 -11.52 1.39 -15.50
N ASP A 32 -12.77 1.69 -15.82
CA ASP A 32 -13.61 0.85 -16.69
C ASP A 32 -12.99 0.73 -18.09
N SER A 33 -12.57 1.84 -18.68
CA SER A 33 -11.93 1.88 -19.99
C SER A 33 -10.62 1.08 -20.03
N ASN A 34 -9.74 1.32 -19.06
CA ASN A 34 -8.44 0.64 -18.96
C ASN A 34 -8.59 -0.87 -18.72
N LEU A 35 -9.61 -1.26 -17.93
CA LEU A 35 -9.95 -2.66 -17.69
C LEU A 35 -10.42 -3.36 -18.97
N ASN A 36 -11.31 -2.72 -19.75
CA ASN A 36 -11.80 -3.24 -21.03
C ASN A 36 -10.68 -3.38 -22.09
N GLN A 37 -9.68 -2.50 -22.03
CA GLN A 37 -8.55 -2.49 -22.97
C GLN A 37 -7.34 -3.29 -22.48
N ASN A 38 -7.39 -3.90 -21.29
CA ASN A 38 -6.29 -4.62 -20.64
C ASN A 38 -5.02 -3.74 -20.43
N LEU A 39 -5.23 -2.46 -20.15
CA LEU A 39 -4.15 -1.49 -19.90
C LEU A 39 -3.73 -1.55 -18.41
N TRP A 40 -3.04 -2.62 -18.04
CA TRP A 40 -2.74 -2.95 -16.65
C TRP A 40 -1.89 -1.93 -15.91
N TYR A 41 -0.95 -1.29 -16.61
CA TYR A 41 -0.12 -0.24 -16.03
C TYR A 41 -0.98 0.98 -15.65
N GLN A 42 -1.76 1.50 -16.59
CA GLN A 42 -2.64 2.64 -16.37
C GLN A 42 -3.70 2.33 -15.30
N LEU A 43 -4.21 1.09 -15.31
CA LEU A 43 -5.14 0.63 -14.29
C LEU A 43 -4.51 0.65 -12.90
N SER A 44 -3.24 0.23 -12.75
CA SER A 44 -2.52 0.32 -11.47
C SER A 44 -2.41 1.77 -10.98
N GLU A 45 -2.07 2.72 -11.86
CA GLU A 45 -1.98 4.15 -11.52
C GLU A 45 -3.35 4.73 -11.12
N ASN A 46 -4.43 4.38 -11.84
CA ASN A 46 -5.78 4.83 -11.48
C ASN A 46 -6.23 4.27 -10.13
N LEU A 47 -5.91 3.00 -9.81
CA LEU A 47 -6.23 2.41 -8.51
C LEU A 47 -5.51 3.12 -7.36
N ILE A 48 -4.24 3.48 -7.53
CA ILE A 48 -3.51 4.29 -6.55
C ILE A 48 -4.14 5.68 -6.43
N SER A 49 -4.38 6.33 -7.57
CA SER A 49 -5.00 7.66 -7.58
C SER A 49 -6.31 7.69 -6.81
N ILE A 50 -7.16 6.66 -6.99
CA ILE A 50 -8.46 6.58 -6.30
C ILE A 50 -8.30 6.25 -4.82
N SER A 51 -7.35 5.38 -4.45
CA SER A 51 -7.11 4.99 -3.05
C SER A 51 -6.54 6.14 -2.20
N ASN A 52 -5.92 7.13 -2.83
CA ASN A 52 -5.39 8.33 -2.18
C ASN A 52 -6.43 9.47 -2.05
N LYS A 53 -7.65 9.30 -2.59
CA LYS A 53 -8.68 10.35 -2.50
C LYS A 53 -9.33 10.36 -1.12
N PRO A 54 -9.51 11.55 -0.50
CA PRO A 54 -10.01 11.67 0.87
C PRO A 54 -11.43 11.13 1.05
N GLU A 55 -12.21 11.02 -0.02
CA GLU A 55 -13.57 10.49 0.00
C GLU A 55 -13.64 8.98 0.19
N LEU A 56 -12.61 8.24 -0.22
CA LEU A 56 -12.60 6.77 -0.25
C LEU A 56 -11.81 6.07 0.88
N PRO A 57 -10.67 6.57 1.38
CA PRO A 57 -9.84 5.85 2.33
C PRO A 57 -10.51 5.45 3.64
N ASN A 58 -11.56 6.17 4.03
CA ASN A 58 -12.32 5.88 5.25
C ASN A 58 -13.68 5.22 4.97
N SER A 59 -13.91 4.77 3.72
CA SER A 59 -15.17 4.17 3.34
C SER A 59 -15.03 2.65 3.12
N LYS A 60 -16.10 1.91 3.44
CA LYS A 60 -16.19 0.47 3.13
C LYS A 60 -16.13 0.20 1.62
N ASP A 61 -16.30 1.22 0.79
CA ASP A 61 -16.31 1.10 -0.66
C ASP A 61 -14.93 0.77 -1.24
N LEU A 62 -13.84 1.20 -0.58
CA LEU A 62 -12.49 0.80 -0.99
C LEU A 62 -12.27 -0.71 -0.77
N ILE A 63 -12.80 -1.26 0.32
CA ILE A 63 -12.80 -2.70 0.57
C ILE A 63 -13.68 -3.43 -0.45
N GLN A 64 -14.83 -2.85 -0.83
CA GLN A 64 -15.67 -3.42 -1.90
C GLN A 64 -14.97 -3.41 -3.24
N LEU A 65 -14.26 -2.32 -3.58
CA LEU A 65 -13.45 -2.22 -4.80
C LEU A 65 -12.33 -3.28 -4.81
N TYR A 66 -11.66 -3.48 -3.67
CA TYR A 66 -10.67 -4.54 -3.52
C TYR A 66 -11.27 -5.92 -3.81
N ASN A 67 -12.34 -6.30 -3.10
CA ASN A 67 -12.95 -7.61 -3.22
C ASN A 67 -13.63 -7.84 -4.58
N GLY A 68 -14.22 -6.80 -5.17
CA GLY A 68 -14.99 -6.89 -6.40
C GLY A 68 -14.17 -6.71 -7.68
N LEU A 69 -12.96 -6.17 -7.59
CA LEU A 69 -12.11 -5.93 -8.75
C LEU A 69 -10.66 -6.32 -8.51
N VAL A 70 -9.98 -5.65 -7.53
CA VAL A 70 -8.53 -5.72 -7.38
C VAL A 70 -8.05 -7.15 -7.15
N LEU A 71 -8.76 -7.93 -6.35
CA LEU A 71 -8.45 -9.34 -6.05
C LEU A 71 -8.38 -10.21 -7.30
N PHE A 72 -9.20 -9.94 -8.31
CA PHE A 72 -9.23 -10.70 -9.56
C PHE A 72 -8.11 -10.35 -10.53
N ILE A 73 -7.71 -9.06 -10.53
CA ILE A 73 -6.70 -8.54 -11.44
C ILE A 73 -5.30 -8.45 -10.80
N GLU A 74 -5.17 -8.77 -9.51
CA GLU A 74 -3.88 -8.73 -8.77
C GLU A 74 -2.70 -9.32 -9.53
N PRO A 75 -2.84 -10.49 -10.23
CA PRO A 75 -1.71 -11.09 -10.92
C PRO A 75 -1.14 -10.24 -12.07
N THR A 76 -1.93 -9.30 -12.60
CA THR A 76 -1.58 -8.42 -13.73
C THR A 76 -1.10 -7.04 -13.29
N LEU A 77 -1.35 -6.66 -12.03
CA LEU A 77 -0.94 -5.37 -11.50
C LEU A 77 0.56 -5.32 -11.20
N ASN A 78 1.12 -4.12 -11.23
CA ASN A 78 2.45 -3.88 -10.69
C ASN A 78 2.44 -4.19 -9.18
N PRO A 79 3.31 -5.08 -8.68
CA PRO A 79 3.29 -5.51 -7.28
C PRO A 79 3.46 -4.38 -6.27
N MET A 80 4.33 -3.40 -6.56
CA MET A 80 4.55 -2.25 -5.68
C MET A 80 3.28 -1.39 -5.58
N LYS A 81 2.63 -1.11 -6.71
CA LYS A 81 1.37 -0.36 -6.77
C LYS A 81 0.23 -1.12 -6.07
N TYR A 82 0.18 -2.43 -6.22
CA TYR A 82 -0.77 -3.25 -5.49
C TYR A 82 -0.58 -3.14 -3.96
N LEU A 83 0.67 -3.21 -3.48
CA LEU A 83 0.97 -3.08 -2.05
C LEU A 83 0.68 -1.66 -1.53
N GLU A 84 0.93 -0.62 -2.34
CA GLU A 84 0.55 0.76 -2.00
C GLU A 84 -0.98 0.90 -1.86
N PHE A 85 -1.75 0.31 -2.78
CA PHE A 85 -3.21 0.25 -2.68
C PHE A 85 -3.65 -0.47 -1.39
N VAL A 86 -3.02 -1.61 -1.07
CA VAL A 86 -3.29 -2.36 0.17
C VAL A 86 -3.01 -1.48 1.40
N GLN A 87 -1.87 -0.80 1.44
CA GLN A 87 -1.52 0.10 2.55
C GLN A 87 -2.59 1.19 2.76
N ASN A 88 -3.02 1.84 1.67
CA ASN A 88 -4.07 2.86 1.73
C ASN A 88 -5.41 2.27 2.24
N MET A 89 -5.73 1.04 1.81
CA MET A 89 -6.95 0.36 2.26
C MET A 89 -6.91 0.03 3.76
N LEU A 90 -5.75 -0.18 4.38
CA LEU A 90 -5.64 -0.51 5.81
C LEU A 90 -6.20 0.59 6.72
N HIS A 91 -6.31 1.83 6.25
CA HIS A 91 -6.98 2.90 7.00
C HIS A 91 -8.44 2.58 7.36
N ASN A 92 -9.07 1.66 6.61
CA ASN A 92 -10.43 1.19 6.88
C ASN A 92 -10.53 0.15 8.02
N TYR A 93 -9.38 -0.33 8.49
CA TYR A 93 -9.29 -1.35 9.53
C TYR A 93 -8.91 -0.80 10.91
N LYS A 94 -8.97 0.54 11.12
CA LYS A 94 -8.52 1.16 12.39
C LYS A 94 -9.07 0.49 13.64
N ASP A 95 -10.35 0.11 13.63
CA ASP A 95 -11.00 -0.55 14.78
C ASP A 95 -10.78 -2.09 14.79
N LYS A 96 -10.11 -2.64 13.77
CA LYS A 96 -9.95 -4.08 13.52
C LYS A 96 -8.55 -4.40 13.02
N MET A 97 -7.54 -3.79 13.61
CA MET A 97 -6.17 -3.89 13.13
C MET A 97 -5.59 -5.31 13.18
N GLU A 98 -6.11 -6.18 14.04
CA GLU A 98 -5.75 -7.61 14.03
C GLU A 98 -6.23 -8.31 12.75
N GLU A 99 -7.45 -8.00 12.28
CA GLU A 99 -7.95 -8.52 11.00
C GLU A 99 -7.10 -7.99 9.83
N ALA A 100 -6.67 -6.72 9.89
CA ALA A 100 -5.77 -6.12 8.93
C ALA A 100 -4.41 -6.82 8.88
N LEU A 101 -3.82 -7.13 10.03
CA LEU A 101 -2.55 -7.85 10.12
C LEU A 101 -2.67 -9.24 9.47
N VAL A 102 -3.70 -10.01 9.83
CA VAL A 102 -3.96 -11.33 9.23
C VAL A 102 -4.15 -11.23 7.71
N PHE A 103 -4.82 -10.18 7.25
CA PHE A 103 -5.00 -9.93 5.81
C PHE A 103 -3.66 -9.68 5.11
N VAL A 104 -2.78 -8.84 5.66
CA VAL A 104 -1.43 -8.58 5.10
C VAL A 104 -0.57 -9.84 5.12
N GLU A 105 -0.61 -10.63 6.19
CA GLU A 105 0.11 -11.91 6.29
C GLU A 105 -0.35 -12.93 5.24
N ASN A 106 -1.65 -12.95 4.92
CA ASN A 106 -2.18 -13.78 3.85
C ASN A 106 -1.67 -13.34 2.46
N ILE A 107 -1.57 -12.02 2.20
CA ILE A 107 -0.97 -11.49 0.98
C ILE A 107 0.50 -11.90 0.89
N GLU A 108 1.27 -11.73 1.97
CA GLU A 108 2.68 -12.13 2.03
C GLU A 108 2.85 -13.62 1.72
N ARG A 109 2.06 -14.48 2.37
CA ARG A 109 2.10 -15.93 2.17
C ARG A 109 1.74 -16.34 0.75
N LYS A 110 0.68 -15.77 0.18
CA LYS A 110 0.24 -16.02 -1.19
C LYS A 110 1.31 -15.65 -2.22
N ASN A 111 2.04 -14.57 -1.96
CA ASN A 111 3.02 -14.01 -2.89
C ASN A 111 4.49 -14.30 -2.49
N ALA A 112 4.74 -15.19 -1.54
CA ALA A 112 6.08 -15.46 -0.98
C ALA A 112 7.14 -15.84 -2.04
N GLN A 113 6.74 -16.51 -3.13
CA GLN A 113 7.62 -16.87 -4.24
C GLN A 113 7.77 -15.74 -5.28
N LYS A 114 6.77 -14.85 -5.38
CA LYS A 114 6.71 -13.75 -6.35
C LYS A 114 7.45 -12.52 -5.84
N TYR A 115 7.27 -12.17 -4.56
CA TYR A 115 7.87 -10.97 -3.96
C TYR A 115 9.35 -11.18 -3.69
N LYS A 116 10.16 -10.33 -4.32
CA LYS A 116 11.62 -10.32 -4.20
C LYS A 116 12.09 -8.86 -4.13
N GLY A 117 13.13 -8.59 -3.34
CA GLY A 117 13.65 -7.24 -3.24
C GLY A 117 12.65 -6.26 -2.59
N GLU A 118 12.27 -5.23 -3.32
CA GLU A 118 11.46 -4.11 -2.81
C GLU A 118 10.09 -4.51 -2.27
N GLU A 119 9.38 -5.42 -2.94
CA GLU A 119 8.05 -5.87 -2.50
C GLU A 119 8.11 -6.57 -1.15
N LYS A 120 9.18 -7.35 -0.92
CA LYS A 120 9.41 -8.02 0.35
C LYS A 120 9.70 -7.03 1.47
N ILE A 121 10.43 -5.97 1.18
CA ILE A 121 10.70 -4.89 2.13
C ILE A 121 9.41 -4.13 2.41
N PHE A 122 8.66 -3.77 1.37
CA PHE A 122 7.45 -2.99 1.53
C PHE A 122 6.38 -3.71 2.37
N ILE A 123 6.16 -5.01 2.13
CA ILE A 123 5.17 -5.76 2.94
C ILE A 123 5.59 -5.88 4.41
N LYS A 124 6.91 -5.95 4.71
CA LYS A 124 7.42 -5.87 6.08
C LYS A 124 7.08 -4.51 6.72
N ILE A 125 7.29 -3.41 5.99
CA ILE A 125 6.96 -2.06 6.47
C ILE A 125 5.46 -1.94 6.75
N ILE A 126 4.59 -2.43 5.85
CA ILE A 126 3.13 -2.45 6.05
C ILE A 126 2.76 -3.22 7.33
N LYS A 127 3.35 -4.40 7.56
CA LYS A 127 3.16 -5.15 8.81
C LYS A 127 3.64 -4.37 10.03
N GLY A 128 4.76 -3.65 9.89
CA GLY A 128 5.28 -2.77 10.93
C GLY A 128 4.28 -1.70 11.36
N PHE A 129 3.56 -1.08 10.42
CA PHE A 129 2.48 -0.15 10.76
C PHE A 129 1.32 -0.84 11.48
N CYS A 130 0.97 -2.08 11.12
CA CYS A 130 -0.03 -2.86 11.87
C CYS A 130 0.45 -3.16 13.30
N PHE A 131 1.71 -3.55 13.50
CA PHE A 131 2.28 -3.80 14.83
C PHE A 131 2.33 -2.52 15.68
N LEU A 132 2.63 -1.38 15.06
CA LEU A 132 2.63 -0.07 15.72
C LEU A 132 1.24 0.28 16.29
N GLU A 133 0.19 0.10 15.49
CA GLU A 133 -1.20 0.34 15.90
C GLU A 133 -1.68 -0.65 16.96
N LEU A 134 -1.26 -1.90 16.88
CA LEU A 134 -1.54 -2.95 17.86
C LEU A 134 -0.69 -2.86 19.13
N ASN A 135 0.23 -1.90 19.20
CA ASN A 135 1.21 -1.76 20.28
C ASN A 135 2.07 -3.01 20.52
N LYS A 136 2.33 -3.79 19.47
CA LYS A 136 3.20 -4.98 19.49
C LYS A 136 4.65 -4.55 19.29
N MET A 137 5.25 -4.00 20.36
CA MET A 137 6.55 -3.33 20.29
C MET A 137 7.72 -4.25 19.99
N TYR A 138 7.65 -5.52 20.41
CA TYR A 138 8.71 -6.50 20.13
C TYR A 138 8.76 -6.85 18.64
N GLU A 139 7.61 -7.20 18.04
CA GLU A 139 7.50 -7.51 16.62
C GLU A 139 7.84 -6.31 15.76
N LEU A 140 7.46 -5.10 16.19
CA LEU A 140 7.81 -3.86 15.53
C LEU A 140 9.33 -3.61 15.55
N GLU A 141 10.00 -3.83 16.68
CA GLU A 141 11.47 -3.74 16.79
C GLU A 141 12.17 -4.67 15.81
N GLU A 142 11.70 -5.92 15.71
CA GLU A 142 12.24 -6.89 14.75
C GLU A 142 12.08 -6.40 13.30
N VAL A 143 10.90 -5.84 12.95
CA VAL A 143 10.66 -5.29 11.61
C VAL A 143 11.61 -4.13 11.32
N VAL A 144 11.78 -3.17 12.26
CA VAL A 144 12.67 -2.02 12.08
C VAL A 144 14.11 -2.49 11.83
N LYS A 145 14.65 -3.37 12.69
CA LYS A 145 16.02 -3.88 12.56
C LYS A 145 16.26 -4.69 11.28
N ASN A 146 15.33 -5.59 10.96
CA ASN A 146 15.46 -6.44 9.77
C ASN A 146 15.35 -5.63 8.48
N THR A 147 14.52 -4.59 8.44
CA THR A 147 14.38 -3.71 7.27
C THR A 147 15.62 -2.85 7.08
N GLU A 148 16.23 -2.37 8.16
CA GLU A 148 17.51 -1.65 8.11
C GLU A 148 18.63 -2.50 7.50
N GLN A 149 18.69 -3.79 7.87
CA GLN A 149 19.63 -4.74 7.28
C GLN A 149 19.37 -4.98 5.80
N ASP A 150 18.10 -5.10 5.38
CA ASP A 150 17.73 -5.26 3.97
C ASP A 150 18.22 -4.05 3.14
N PHE A 151 18.16 -2.83 3.68
CA PHE A 151 18.66 -1.62 3.00
C PHE A 151 20.19 -1.56 2.90
N SER A 152 20.90 -2.23 3.80
CA SER A 152 22.38 -2.31 3.77
C SER A 152 22.92 -3.24 2.68
N GLY A 153 22.04 -4.01 2.02
CA GLY A 153 22.36 -4.83 0.86
C GLY A 153 22.57 -3.97 -0.40
N ASN A 154 23.28 -4.51 -1.41
CA ASN A 154 23.55 -3.83 -2.69
C ASN A 154 22.32 -3.82 -3.65
N ILE A 155 21.16 -3.48 -3.16
CA ILE A 155 19.93 -3.37 -3.96
C ILE A 155 19.66 -1.89 -4.20
N GLU A 156 19.46 -1.53 -5.47
CA GLU A 156 18.94 -0.21 -5.83
C GLU A 156 17.47 -0.14 -5.40
N ILE A 157 17.19 0.60 -4.34
CA ILE A 157 15.86 0.68 -3.72
C ILE A 157 15.26 2.06 -3.99
N ASP A 158 13.98 2.10 -4.35
CA ASP A 158 13.28 3.36 -4.58
C ASP A 158 13.22 4.22 -3.32
N SER A 159 13.38 5.53 -3.50
CA SER A 159 13.38 6.52 -2.41
C SER A 159 12.08 6.53 -1.59
N SER A 160 10.96 6.10 -2.18
CA SER A 160 9.67 6.00 -1.49
C SER A 160 9.69 4.97 -0.37
N LEU A 161 10.39 3.83 -0.55
CA LEU A 161 10.53 2.83 0.49
C LEU A 161 11.37 3.31 1.67
N TYR A 162 12.44 4.08 1.41
CA TYR A 162 13.18 4.73 2.48
C TYR A 162 12.31 5.71 3.26
N SER A 163 11.48 6.50 2.57
CA SER A 163 10.52 7.41 3.21
C SER A 163 9.56 6.64 4.13
N GLN A 164 8.95 5.57 3.65
CA GLN A 164 8.02 4.74 4.43
C GLN A 164 8.71 4.07 5.65
N TYR A 165 9.92 3.58 5.45
CA TYR A 165 10.71 2.98 6.54
C TYR A 165 11.05 4.01 7.62
N TYR A 166 11.60 5.16 7.24
CA TYR A 166 11.96 6.19 8.21
C TYR A 166 10.75 6.78 8.91
N LYS A 167 9.59 6.86 8.25
CA LYS A 167 8.33 7.19 8.90
C LYS A 167 7.96 6.19 10.00
N LEU A 168 8.00 4.88 9.67
CA LEU A 168 7.73 3.82 10.64
C LEU A 168 8.72 3.85 11.81
N SER A 169 10.00 3.98 11.52
CA SER A 169 11.10 4.01 12.49
C SER A 169 10.98 5.21 13.42
N THR A 170 10.63 6.39 12.90
CA THR A 170 10.37 7.60 13.69
C THR A 170 9.25 7.35 14.71
N LEU A 171 8.12 6.80 14.27
CA LEU A 171 6.98 6.49 15.15
C LEU A 171 7.31 5.40 16.20
N TYR A 172 8.15 4.44 15.83
CA TYR A 172 8.64 3.43 16.75
C TYR A 172 9.49 4.04 17.87
N TYR A 173 10.49 4.87 17.52
CA TYR A 173 11.37 5.50 18.50
C TYR A 173 10.64 6.55 19.35
N GLU A 174 9.63 7.23 18.79
CA GLU A 174 8.72 8.10 19.56
C GLU A 174 8.01 7.32 20.67
N LYS A 175 7.39 6.18 20.34
CA LYS A 175 6.73 5.31 21.32
C LYS A 175 7.68 4.72 22.36
N LYS A 176 8.96 4.53 21.98
CA LYS A 176 10.01 4.02 22.86
C LYS A 176 10.63 5.11 23.74
N GLU A 177 10.28 6.37 23.53
CA GLU A 177 10.87 7.55 24.18
C GLU A 177 12.40 7.68 23.95
N ASP A 178 12.89 7.10 22.84
CA ASP A 178 14.29 7.21 22.39
C ASP A 178 14.42 8.41 21.45
N TYR A 179 14.60 9.59 22.06
CA TYR A 179 14.56 10.85 21.33
C TYR A 179 15.75 11.06 20.39
N ASP A 180 16.91 10.50 20.67
CA ASP A 180 18.09 10.61 19.80
C ASP A 180 17.82 9.91 18.47
N ASN A 181 17.34 8.67 18.52
CA ASN A 181 16.97 7.92 17.33
C ASN A 181 15.70 8.49 16.66
N PHE A 182 14.74 9.00 17.43
CA PHE A 182 13.58 9.69 16.89
C PHE A 182 13.99 10.86 15.98
N TYR A 183 14.82 11.78 16.46
CA TYR A 183 15.26 12.94 15.67
C TYR A 183 16.04 12.52 14.42
N ASN A 184 16.96 11.57 14.55
CA ASN A 184 17.75 11.07 13.42
C ASN A 184 16.86 10.49 12.33
N ASN A 185 15.89 9.65 12.69
CA ASN A 185 14.96 9.04 11.74
C ASN A 185 13.98 10.06 11.14
N ALA A 186 13.50 11.03 11.94
CA ALA A 186 12.64 12.10 11.45
C ALA A 186 13.32 12.97 10.39
N PHE A 187 14.61 13.31 10.56
CA PHE A 187 15.39 14.03 9.54
C PHE A 187 15.53 13.22 8.27
N GLN A 188 15.79 11.91 8.36
CA GLN A 188 15.87 11.03 7.19
C GLN A 188 14.51 10.94 6.48
N TYR A 189 13.42 10.80 7.23
CA TYR A 189 12.07 10.79 6.68
C TYR A 189 11.81 12.06 5.85
N LEU A 190 12.07 13.26 6.41
CA LEU A 190 11.88 14.52 5.70
C LEU A 190 12.75 14.62 4.44
N ALA A 191 14.00 14.17 4.51
CA ALA A 191 14.91 14.18 3.36
C ALA A 191 14.42 13.29 2.20
N TYR A 192 13.91 12.11 2.50
CA TYR A 192 13.40 11.18 1.48
C TYR A 192 12.01 11.60 0.98
N GLU A 193 11.14 12.13 1.81
CA GLU A 193 9.83 12.67 1.42
C GLU A 193 9.97 13.82 0.43
N THR A 194 10.90 14.75 0.68
CA THR A 194 11.17 15.86 -0.24
C THR A 194 11.69 15.37 -1.59
N LYS A 195 12.56 14.36 -1.62
CA LYS A 195 13.04 13.74 -2.86
C LYS A 195 11.94 13.05 -3.64
N TYR A 196 10.98 12.43 -2.96
CA TYR A 196 9.85 11.77 -3.58
C TYR A 196 8.91 12.80 -4.24
N GLN A 197 8.58 13.89 -3.55
CA GLN A 197 7.73 14.96 -4.09
C GLN A 197 8.35 15.67 -5.29
N THR A 198 9.68 15.84 -5.34
CA THR A 198 10.36 16.45 -6.49
C THR A 198 10.42 15.55 -7.72
N LYS A 199 10.27 14.24 -7.59
CA LYS A 199 10.18 13.30 -8.73
C LYS A 199 8.78 13.26 -9.38
N ILE A 200 7.74 13.72 -8.67
CA ILE A 200 6.35 13.69 -9.14
C ILE A 200 5.95 15.00 -9.85
N ASN A 201 6.68 16.07 -9.63
CA ASN A 201 6.53 17.38 -10.31
C ASN A 201 7.45 17.49 -11.52
#